data_2774d10de9e17d8f62af600ab3b436d3
#
_entry.id   2774d10de9e17d8f62af600ab3b436d3
#
_cell.length_a   1.000
_cell.length_b   1.000
_cell.length_c   1.000
_cell.angle_alpha   90.00
_cell.angle_beta   90.00
_cell.angle_gamma   90.00
#
_symmetry.space_group_name_H-M   'P 1'
#
loop_
_entity.id
_entity.type
_entity.pdbx_description
1 polymer ?
#
loop_
_entity_poly.entity_id
_entity_poly.type
_entity_poly.pdbx_seq_one_letter_code
_entity_poly.pdbx_strand_id
1 'polypeptide(L)'
;MLEDKKASKTPLDSLGEFALIEHLTKSATAALPSTVLGIGDDAAVINHEGETVVTTDMLIEGVHFDLAYMPLKHLGYKAVVVNLSDIYAMGADATQILVSIAVSNRFPLEAVEELYAGIHLACKTYGCGLGWG
;
A
#
# COMPACT_ATOMS: atom_id res chain seq x y z
N MET A 1 6.51 29.55 25.07
CA MET A 1 5.97 28.26 25.50
C MET A 1 5.31 27.61 24.29
N LEU A 2 6.00 26.77 23.62
CA LEU A 2 5.41 25.95 22.57
C LEU A 2 4.83 24.72 23.28
N GLU A 3 3.52 24.73 23.52
CA GLU A 3 2.81 23.54 23.89
C GLU A 3 2.89 22.59 22.68
N ASP A 4 3.71 21.56 22.80
CA ASP A 4 3.62 20.37 21.96
C ASP A 4 2.21 19.79 22.17
N LYS A 5 1.27 20.19 21.31
CA LYS A 5 0.04 19.44 21.14
C LYS A 5 0.45 18.07 20.59
N LYS A 6 0.71 17.13 21.50
CA LYS A 6 0.78 15.72 21.18
C LYS A 6 -0.52 15.39 20.46
N ALA A 7 -0.48 15.34 19.12
CA ALA A 7 -1.62 14.90 18.35
C ALA A 7 -2.04 13.53 18.91
N SER A 8 -3.30 13.37 19.29
CA SER A 8 -3.80 12.12 19.84
C SER A 8 -3.67 11.04 18.78
N LYS A 9 -2.99 9.96 19.11
CA LYS A 9 -2.78 8.83 18.22
C LYS A 9 -3.90 7.83 18.38
N THR A 10 -4.35 7.25 17.26
CA THR A 10 -5.45 6.29 17.22
C THR A 10 -4.89 4.86 17.26
N PRO A 11 -5.27 4.03 18.25
CA PRO A 11 -4.88 2.62 18.26
C PRO A 11 -5.41 1.87 17.04
N LEU A 12 -4.61 0.98 16.45
CA LEU A 12 -5.02 0.18 15.29
C LEU A 12 -6.17 -0.77 15.60
N ASP A 13 -6.18 -1.36 16.77
CA ASP A 13 -7.20 -2.32 17.22
C ASP A 13 -8.59 -1.69 17.44
N SER A 14 -8.68 -0.36 17.45
CA SER A 14 -9.96 0.34 17.55
C SER A 14 -10.85 0.19 16.31
N LEU A 15 -10.30 -0.18 15.15
CA LEU A 15 -11.01 -0.24 13.87
C LEU A 15 -11.40 -1.64 13.42
N GLY A 16 -10.60 -2.68 13.74
CA GLY A 16 -10.72 -3.99 13.13
C GLY A 16 -10.20 -4.03 11.69
N GLU A 17 -10.06 -5.23 11.13
CA GLU A 17 -9.39 -5.46 9.85
C GLU A 17 -10.10 -4.77 8.68
N PHE A 18 -11.38 -5.05 8.47
CA PHE A 18 -12.12 -4.50 7.32
C PHE A 18 -12.27 -2.98 7.39
N ALA A 19 -12.55 -2.44 8.56
CA ALA A 19 -12.66 -0.99 8.74
C ALA A 19 -11.31 -0.30 8.55
N LEU A 20 -10.22 -0.92 8.95
CA LEU A 20 -8.88 -0.42 8.72
C LEU A 20 -8.55 -0.39 7.21
N ILE A 21 -8.82 -1.47 6.49
CA ILE A 21 -8.62 -1.54 5.04
C ILE A 21 -9.47 -0.47 4.33
N GLU A 22 -10.74 -0.35 4.67
CA GLU A 22 -11.63 0.67 4.10
C GLU A 22 -11.08 2.08 4.35
N HIS A 23 -10.66 2.37 5.57
CA HIS A 23 -10.08 3.67 5.93
C HIS A 23 -8.82 4.00 5.13
N LEU A 24 -7.88 3.04 5.02
CA LEU A 24 -6.61 3.23 4.34
C LEU A 24 -6.74 3.34 2.82
N THR A 25 -7.77 2.76 2.25
CA THR A 25 -7.95 2.65 0.80
C THR A 25 -9.04 3.54 0.21
N LYS A 26 -9.75 4.32 1.03
CA LYS A 26 -10.82 5.21 0.57
C LYS A 26 -10.38 6.26 -0.46
N SER A 27 -9.10 6.61 -0.48
CA SER A 27 -8.49 7.50 -1.48
C SER A 27 -7.80 6.75 -2.63
N ALA A 28 -7.96 5.43 -2.70
CA ALA A 28 -7.38 4.63 -3.76
C ALA A 28 -7.93 5.07 -5.13
N THR A 29 -7.06 5.03 -6.13
CA THR A 29 -7.42 5.34 -7.51
C THR A 29 -8.56 4.44 -7.96
N ALA A 30 -9.50 4.99 -8.73
CA ALA A 30 -10.61 4.24 -9.31
C ALA A 30 -10.11 2.95 -9.97
N ALA A 31 -10.87 1.88 -9.80
CA ALA A 31 -10.57 0.58 -10.38
C ALA A 31 -10.29 0.70 -11.88
N LEU A 32 -9.22 0.07 -12.33
CA LEU A 32 -8.92 -0.04 -13.75
C LEU A 32 -9.96 -0.93 -14.44
N PRO A 33 -10.16 -0.82 -15.77
CA PRO A 33 -11.11 -1.67 -16.49
C PRO A 33 -10.85 -3.17 -16.31
N SER A 34 -9.60 -3.56 -16.03
CA SER A 34 -9.23 -4.95 -15.74
C SER A 34 -9.65 -5.44 -14.34
N THR A 35 -9.99 -4.54 -13.43
CA THR A 35 -10.43 -4.89 -12.08
C THR A 35 -11.94 -5.13 -12.10
N VAL A 36 -12.34 -6.38 -11.98
CA VAL A 36 -13.75 -6.78 -11.91
C VAL A 36 -14.31 -6.62 -10.50
N LEU A 37 -13.52 -7.04 -9.49
CA LEU A 37 -13.82 -6.85 -8.07
C LEU A 37 -12.54 -6.42 -7.38
N GLY A 38 -12.56 -5.27 -6.75
CA GLY A 38 -11.42 -4.70 -6.05
C GLY A 38 -11.53 -4.82 -4.55
N ILE A 39 -11.10 -3.76 -3.87
CA ILE A 39 -11.03 -3.68 -2.41
C ILE A 39 -12.43 -3.78 -1.78
N GLY A 40 -12.53 -4.50 -0.67
CA GLY A 40 -13.75 -4.59 0.13
C GLY A 40 -14.36 -5.99 0.24
N ASP A 41 -13.70 -7.00 -0.33
CA ASP A 41 -14.10 -8.39 -0.24
C ASP A 41 -12.90 -9.28 0.08
N ASP A 42 -13.09 -10.57 0.22
CA ASP A 42 -12.04 -11.54 0.59
C ASP A 42 -10.90 -11.62 -0.44
N ALA A 43 -11.18 -11.29 -1.69
CA ALA A 43 -10.20 -11.30 -2.77
C ALA A 43 -10.55 -10.29 -3.86
N ALA A 44 -9.56 -9.92 -4.65
CA ALA A 44 -9.79 -9.18 -5.89
C ALA A 44 -10.09 -10.12 -7.04
N VAL A 45 -10.93 -9.68 -7.98
CA VAL A 45 -11.14 -10.36 -9.26
C VAL A 45 -10.61 -9.47 -10.37
N ILE A 46 -9.65 -10.00 -11.10
CA ILE A 46 -8.94 -9.29 -12.16
C ILE A 46 -9.15 -10.06 -13.46
N ASN A 47 -9.49 -9.36 -14.53
CA ASN A 47 -9.65 -9.91 -15.86
C ASN A 47 -8.53 -9.43 -16.78
N HIS A 48 -7.71 -10.35 -17.24
CA HIS A 48 -6.64 -10.08 -18.19
C HIS A 48 -6.78 -10.92 -19.44
N GLU A 49 -6.38 -10.38 -20.57
CA GLU A 49 -6.24 -11.11 -21.83
C GLU A 49 -4.75 -11.39 -22.09
N GLY A 50 -4.43 -12.63 -22.48
CA GLY A 50 -3.07 -13.04 -22.81
C GLY A 50 -2.20 -13.35 -21.60
N GLU A 51 -0.89 -13.28 -21.80
CA GLU A 51 0.10 -13.54 -20.75
C GLU A 51 0.16 -12.41 -19.73
N THR A 52 0.27 -12.78 -18.47
CA THR A 52 0.37 -11.83 -17.35
C THR A 52 1.67 -12.04 -16.60
N VAL A 53 2.43 -10.96 -16.41
CA VAL A 53 3.61 -10.95 -15.55
C VAL A 53 3.17 -10.60 -14.13
N VAL A 54 3.57 -11.41 -13.17
CA VAL A 54 3.27 -11.21 -11.74
C VAL A 54 4.57 -11.25 -10.96
N THR A 55 4.75 -10.32 -10.05
CA THR A 55 5.88 -10.29 -9.13
C THR A 55 5.42 -10.00 -7.71
N THR A 56 6.21 -10.40 -6.74
CA THR A 56 6.00 -10.07 -5.33
C THR A 56 7.34 -9.78 -4.66
N ASP A 57 7.36 -8.78 -3.81
CA ASP A 57 8.49 -8.47 -2.94
C ASP A 57 8.03 -8.33 -1.49
N MET A 58 8.88 -8.74 -0.58
CA MET A 58 8.67 -8.59 0.85
C MET A 58 9.71 -7.62 1.41
N LEU A 59 9.27 -6.58 2.08
CA LEU A 59 10.11 -5.64 2.79
C LEU A 59 9.99 -5.87 4.30
N ILE A 60 11.09 -6.16 4.96
CA ILE A 60 11.14 -6.51 6.39
C ILE A 60 12.00 -5.47 7.11
N GLU A 61 11.46 -4.90 8.20
CA GLU A 61 12.22 -3.99 9.05
C GLU A 61 13.46 -4.68 9.62
N GLY A 62 14.58 -3.96 9.65
CA GLY A 62 15.87 -4.46 10.10
C GLY A 62 16.61 -5.31 9.06
N VAL A 63 15.97 -5.66 7.93
CA VAL A 63 16.57 -6.39 6.80
C VAL A 63 16.64 -5.52 5.56
N HIS A 64 15.51 -4.97 5.13
CA HIS A 64 15.39 -4.21 3.89
C HIS A 64 15.31 -2.70 4.12
N PHE A 65 14.95 -2.28 5.31
CA PHE A 65 14.84 -0.88 5.72
C PHE A 65 14.99 -0.76 7.24
N ASP A 66 15.22 0.47 7.70
CA ASP A 66 15.26 0.80 9.12
C ASP A 66 14.38 2.04 9.35
N LEU A 67 13.35 1.90 10.16
CA LEU A 67 12.42 2.99 10.49
C LEU A 67 13.08 4.15 11.25
N ALA A 68 14.26 3.94 11.83
CA ALA A 68 15.04 5.03 12.43
C ALA A 68 15.51 6.06 11.38
N TYR A 69 15.63 5.65 10.12
CA TYR A 69 16.18 6.47 9.03
C TYR A 69 15.22 6.66 7.86
N MET A 70 14.25 5.79 7.68
CA MET A 70 13.32 5.84 6.55
C MET A 70 11.93 6.28 7.00
N PRO A 71 11.45 7.44 6.56
CA PRO A 71 10.05 7.84 6.78
C PRO A 71 9.07 6.82 6.18
N LEU A 72 7.95 6.60 6.86
CA LEU A 72 6.94 5.61 6.43
C LEU A 72 6.36 5.91 5.04
N LYS A 73 6.20 7.18 4.70
CA LYS A 73 5.76 7.58 3.36
C LYS A 73 6.76 7.14 2.28
N HIS A 74 8.05 7.29 2.54
CA HIS A 74 9.10 6.83 1.62
C HIS A 74 9.11 5.30 1.52
N LEU A 75 8.89 4.60 2.63
CA LEU A 75 8.79 3.14 2.64
C LEU A 75 7.63 2.67 1.78
N GLY A 76 6.45 3.26 1.93
CA GLY A 76 5.27 2.93 1.11
C GLY A 76 5.52 3.16 -0.38
N TYR A 77 6.14 4.28 -0.74
CA TYR A 77 6.53 4.59 -2.11
C TYR A 77 7.52 3.55 -2.65
N LYS A 78 8.57 3.25 -1.89
CA LYS A 78 9.59 2.24 -2.25
C LYS A 78 8.98 0.86 -2.44
N ALA A 79 8.06 0.44 -1.58
CA ALA A 79 7.41 -0.86 -1.67
C ALA A 79 6.69 -1.06 -3.01
N VAL A 80 6.06 -0.02 -3.53
CA VAL A 80 5.45 -0.05 -4.86
C VAL A 80 6.53 -0.07 -5.95
N VAL A 81 7.47 0.85 -5.90
CA VAL A 81 8.46 1.06 -6.96
C VAL A 81 9.36 -0.17 -7.18
N VAL A 82 9.77 -0.88 -6.13
CA VAL A 82 10.60 -2.09 -6.30
C VAL A 82 9.87 -3.18 -7.06
N ASN A 83 8.57 -3.33 -6.86
CA ASN A 83 7.74 -4.27 -7.61
C ASN A 83 7.53 -3.81 -9.05
N LEU A 84 7.23 -2.53 -9.28
CA LEU A 84 7.07 -1.99 -10.63
C LEU A 84 8.35 -2.13 -11.45
N SER A 85 9.50 -1.98 -10.82
CA SER A 85 10.81 -2.15 -11.46
C SER A 85 10.96 -3.56 -12.07
N ASP A 86 10.52 -4.59 -11.37
CA ASP A 86 10.58 -5.97 -11.87
C ASP A 86 9.62 -6.19 -13.04
N ILE A 87 8.43 -5.60 -12.99
CA ILE A 87 7.46 -5.65 -14.10
C ILE A 87 8.04 -4.99 -15.35
N TYR A 88 8.60 -3.79 -15.20
CA TYR A 88 9.22 -3.06 -16.32
C TYR A 88 10.44 -3.78 -16.89
N ALA A 89 11.23 -4.42 -16.03
CA ALA A 89 12.39 -5.22 -16.46
C ALA A 89 11.99 -6.40 -17.36
N MET A 90 10.76 -6.91 -17.21
CA MET A 90 10.17 -7.94 -18.06
C MET A 90 9.48 -7.40 -19.32
N GLY A 91 9.56 -6.09 -19.56
CA GLY A 91 8.92 -5.44 -20.70
C GLY A 91 7.40 -5.36 -20.64
N ALA A 92 6.83 -5.49 -19.43
CA ALA A 92 5.39 -5.42 -19.21
C ALA A 92 4.97 -4.07 -18.64
N ASP A 93 3.69 -3.74 -18.78
CA ASP A 93 3.07 -2.58 -18.16
C ASP A 93 2.52 -2.95 -16.79
N ALA A 94 2.81 -2.14 -15.78
CA ALA A 94 2.25 -2.32 -14.46
C ALA A 94 0.82 -1.77 -14.42
N THR A 95 -0.14 -2.59 -14.05
CA THR A 95 -1.56 -2.23 -14.04
C THR A 95 -2.13 -2.18 -12.64
N GLN A 96 -1.83 -3.17 -11.80
CA GLN A 96 -2.42 -3.29 -10.47
C GLN A 96 -1.39 -3.78 -9.46
N ILE A 97 -1.57 -3.35 -8.23
CA ILE A 97 -0.84 -3.87 -7.08
C ILE A 97 -1.81 -4.46 -6.05
N LEU A 98 -1.33 -5.45 -5.35
CA LEU A 98 -1.96 -6.02 -4.17
C LEU A 98 -1.02 -5.78 -2.99
N VAL A 99 -1.56 -5.39 -1.86
CA VAL A 99 -0.77 -5.05 -0.67
C VAL A 99 -1.14 -5.99 0.48
N SER A 100 -0.12 -6.57 1.10
CA SER A 100 -0.24 -7.27 2.37
C SER A 100 0.71 -6.64 3.37
N ILE A 101 0.20 -6.28 4.54
CA ILE A 101 1.03 -5.71 5.60
C ILE A 101 0.89 -6.52 6.89
N ALA A 102 1.98 -6.61 7.62
CA ALA A 102 2.00 -7.08 8.99
C ALA A 102 2.54 -5.97 9.88
N VAL A 103 1.72 -5.49 10.79
CA VAL A 103 2.01 -4.32 11.61
C VAL A 103 1.83 -4.66 13.08
N SER A 104 2.82 -4.29 13.90
CA SER A 104 2.70 -4.39 15.36
C SER A 104 1.65 -3.41 15.90
N ASN A 105 0.93 -3.81 16.94
CA ASN A 105 0.01 -2.96 17.68
C ASN A 105 0.67 -1.71 18.32
N ARG A 106 2.00 -1.65 18.33
CA ARG A 106 2.74 -0.46 18.78
C ARG A 106 2.60 0.73 17.85
N PHE A 107 2.27 0.49 16.57
CA PHE A 107 2.08 1.55 15.60
C PHE A 107 0.66 2.09 15.68
N PRO A 108 0.47 3.41 15.76
CA PRO A 108 -0.83 4.01 15.67
C PRO A 108 -1.36 4.00 14.22
N LEU A 109 -2.65 4.21 14.06
CA LEU A 109 -3.29 4.33 12.75
C LEU A 109 -2.59 5.35 11.85
N GLU A 110 -2.20 6.48 12.40
CA GLU A 110 -1.56 7.60 11.68
C GLU A 110 -0.24 7.18 11.04
N ALA A 111 0.50 6.23 11.64
CA ALA A 111 1.72 5.68 11.05
C ALA A 111 1.41 4.83 9.81
N VAL A 112 0.36 4.03 9.86
CA VAL A 112 -0.08 3.21 8.72
C VAL A 112 -0.69 4.08 7.62
N GLU A 113 -1.39 5.14 7.98
CA GLU A 113 -1.86 6.16 7.02
C GLU A 113 -0.70 6.79 6.25
N GLU A 114 0.39 7.10 6.93
CA GLU A 114 1.59 7.67 6.29
C GLU A 114 2.23 6.68 5.30
N LEU A 115 2.29 5.39 5.66
CA LEU A 115 2.74 4.33 4.77
C LEU A 115 1.87 4.28 3.50
N TYR A 116 0.56 4.25 3.66
CA TYR A 116 -0.38 4.22 2.54
C TYR A 116 -0.37 5.51 1.71
N ALA A 117 -0.09 6.66 2.30
CA ALA A 117 0.12 7.89 1.55
C ALA A 117 1.25 7.75 0.52
N GLY A 118 2.34 7.06 0.89
CA GLY A 118 3.42 6.73 -0.03
C GLY A 118 3.00 5.73 -1.11
N ILE A 119 2.25 4.71 -0.75
CA ILE A 119 1.70 3.72 -1.70
C ILE A 119 0.79 4.41 -2.73
N HIS A 120 -0.15 5.23 -2.28
CA HIS A 120 -1.06 5.96 -3.16
C HIS A 120 -0.32 6.94 -4.08
N LEU A 121 0.69 7.63 -3.57
CA LEU A 121 1.49 8.54 -4.38
C LEU A 121 2.22 7.80 -5.51
N ALA A 122 2.83 6.65 -5.21
CA ALA A 122 3.49 5.83 -6.21
C ALA A 122 2.50 5.31 -7.26
N CYS A 123 1.35 4.79 -6.83
CA CYS A 123 0.28 4.34 -7.74
C CYS A 123 -0.17 5.46 -8.68
N LYS A 124 -0.38 6.66 -8.16
CA LYS A 124 -0.75 7.82 -8.95
C LYS A 124 0.34 8.23 -9.93
N THR A 125 1.60 8.23 -9.48
CA THR A 125 2.76 8.63 -10.30
C THR A 125 2.97 7.70 -11.48
N TYR A 126 2.81 6.39 -11.27
CA TYR A 126 3.07 5.37 -12.29
C TYR A 126 1.81 4.84 -12.97
N GLY A 127 0.65 5.34 -12.64
CA GLY A 127 -0.59 4.97 -13.30
C GLY A 127 -1.08 3.55 -13.04
N CYS A 128 -0.74 2.98 -11.88
CA CYS A 128 -1.27 1.68 -11.47
C CYS A 128 -2.36 1.83 -10.41
N GLY A 129 -3.24 0.84 -10.32
CA GLY A 129 -4.32 0.79 -9.35
C GLY A 129 -3.99 -0.09 -8.15
N LEU A 130 -4.53 0.26 -6.97
CA LEU A 130 -4.54 -0.60 -5.81
C LEU A 130 -5.73 -1.55 -5.95
N GLY A 131 -5.47 -2.78 -6.38
CA GLY A 131 -6.50 -3.78 -6.65
C GLY A 131 -7.03 -4.46 -5.40
N TRP A 132 -6.20 -4.62 -4.38
CA TRP A 132 -6.55 -5.20 -3.09
C TRP A 132 -5.53 -4.78 -2.04
N GLY A 133 -5.96 -4.65 -0.80
CA GLY A 133 -5.07 -4.19 0.25
C GLY A 133 -5.46 -4.67 1.63
#